data_a3b59345e9f7dd8e6aafa60e40c79b28
#
_entry.id   a3b59345e9f7dd8e6aafa60e40c79b28
#
_cell.length_a   1.000
_cell.length_b   1.000
_cell.length_c   1.000
_cell.angle_alpha   90.00
_cell.angle_beta   90.00
_cell.angle_gamma   90.00
#
_symmetry.space_group_name_H-M   'P 1'
#
loop_
_entity.id
_entity.type
_entity.pdbx_description
1 polymer ?
#
loop_
_entity_poly.entity_id
_entity_poly.type
_entity_poly.pdbx_seq_one_letter_code
_entity_poly.pdbx_strand_id
1 'polypeptide(L)'
;TKEYHCPIIQNNFEMPCYRLLGNREVWDIHGAVNFLSRVNEQFYQYAQNHKDFFICDINYISADFGLQKWHDPLYWYMYKYALSLDAIPTLAFNVSNMIKSIFGKNKKGFVLDLDHTLWGGVIGDDGIEEIKLGPEEPEGEAYWEFQRYLKQYKDLGILLNIYSKNERANALLGIKHPNSLLKESD
;
A
#
# COMPACT_ATOMS: atom_id res chain seq x y z
N THR A 1 -16.46 7.57 20.57
CA THR A 1 -17.49 8.42 21.20
C THR A 1 -17.37 8.34 22.73
N LYS A 2 -17.71 9.43 23.44
CA LYS A 2 -17.67 9.45 24.93
C LYS A 2 -18.55 8.38 25.58
N GLU A 3 -19.55 7.87 24.87
CA GLU A 3 -20.51 6.89 25.37
C GLU A 3 -20.15 5.43 25.05
N TYR A 4 -19.56 5.16 23.90
CA TYR A 4 -19.44 3.77 23.41
C TYR A 4 -18.01 3.24 23.37
N HIS A 5 -16.98 4.07 23.56
CA HIS A 5 -15.56 3.71 23.58
C HIS A 5 -15.15 2.73 22.47
N CYS A 6 -15.71 2.89 21.25
CA CYS A 6 -15.45 2.04 20.12
C CYS A 6 -14.66 2.80 19.03
N PRO A 7 -13.80 2.11 18.27
CA PRO A 7 -13.16 2.69 17.10
C PRO A 7 -14.21 3.06 16.05
N ILE A 8 -13.98 4.19 15.37
CA ILE A 8 -14.81 4.68 14.28
C ILE A 8 -14.01 4.55 12.99
N ILE A 9 -14.59 3.92 11.98
CA ILE A 9 -14.04 3.93 10.61
C ILE A 9 -14.94 4.86 9.79
N GLN A 10 -14.36 5.97 9.34
CA GLN A 10 -15.03 6.98 8.53
C GLN A 10 -14.50 6.90 7.09
N ASN A 11 -15.39 6.82 6.12
CA ASN A 11 -15.01 6.99 4.73
C ASN A 11 -14.71 8.48 4.45
N ASN A 12 -13.64 8.75 3.72
CA ASN A 12 -13.51 10.02 3.02
C ASN A 12 -14.30 9.97 1.71
N PHE A 13 -14.14 10.95 0.82
CA PHE A 13 -14.87 11.05 -0.44
C PHE A 13 -13.94 10.84 -1.62
N GLU A 14 -14.39 10.06 -2.58
CA GLU A 14 -13.79 9.94 -3.91
C GLU A 14 -13.95 11.24 -4.72
N MET A 15 -13.11 11.41 -5.73
CA MET A 15 -13.24 12.52 -6.67
C MET A 15 -14.47 12.34 -7.56
N PRO A 16 -15.14 13.43 -7.97
CA PRO A 16 -16.33 13.34 -8.79
C PRO A 16 -16.00 12.82 -10.19
N CYS A 17 -16.83 11.93 -10.72
CA CYS A 17 -16.69 11.40 -12.08
C CYS A 17 -16.91 12.48 -13.16
N TYR A 18 -17.65 13.52 -12.84
CA TYR A 18 -17.96 14.64 -13.74
C TYR A 18 -17.28 15.92 -13.28
N ARG A 19 -16.63 16.60 -14.21
CA ARG A 19 -15.94 17.87 -13.97
C ARG A 19 -16.58 18.97 -14.80
N LEU A 20 -17.49 19.72 -14.22
CA LEU A 20 -18.21 20.80 -14.90
C LEU A 20 -17.27 21.91 -15.38
N LEU A 21 -16.26 22.24 -14.58
CA LEU A 21 -15.28 23.29 -14.88
C LEU A 21 -13.98 22.73 -15.51
N GLY A 22 -13.96 21.45 -15.92
CA GLY A 22 -12.76 20.80 -16.44
C GLY A 22 -11.59 20.87 -15.48
N ASN A 23 -10.41 21.30 -15.96
CA ASN A 23 -9.20 21.38 -15.10
C ASN A 23 -9.29 22.46 -14.01
N ARG A 24 -10.21 23.43 -14.14
CA ARG A 24 -10.43 24.47 -13.12
C ARG A 24 -11.03 23.91 -11.82
N GLU A 25 -11.67 22.74 -11.86
CA GLU A 25 -12.27 22.08 -10.69
C GLU A 25 -11.30 21.97 -9.51
N VAL A 26 -10.00 21.84 -9.75
CA VAL A 26 -8.99 21.63 -8.72
C VAL A 26 -8.77 22.87 -7.85
N TRP A 27 -8.81 24.06 -8.44
CA TRP A 27 -8.43 25.31 -7.77
C TRP A 27 -9.55 26.35 -7.69
N ASP A 28 -10.59 26.21 -8.48
CA ASP A 28 -11.73 27.13 -8.43
C ASP A 28 -12.57 26.88 -7.17
N ILE A 29 -12.98 27.94 -6.48
CA ILE A 29 -13.75 27.83 -5.24
C ILE A 29 -15.12 27.16 -5.45
N HIS A 30 -15.65 27.23 -6.65
CA HIS A 30 -16.91 26.57 -7.04
C HIS A 30 -16.71 25.16 -7.56
N GLY A 31 -15.44 24.70 -7.66
CA GLY A 31 -15.12 23.37 -8.16
C GLY A 31 -15.45 22.27 -7.14
N ALA A 32 -16.14 21.22 -7.60
CA ALA A 32 -16.46 20.07 -6.77
C ALA A 32 -15.20 19.33 -6.29
N VAL A 33 -14.16 19.22 -7.14
CA VAL A 33 -12.86 18.63 -6.75
C VAL A 33 -12.20 19.43 -5.65
N ASN A 34 -12.17 20.77 -5.75
CA ASN A 34 -11.64 21.65 -4.72
C ASN A 34 -12.38 21.48 -3.39
N PHE A 35 -13.73 21.47 -3.45
CA PHE A 35 -14.56 21.28 -2.27
C PHE A 35 -14.28 19.94 -1.57
N LEU A 36 -14.30 18.82 -2.32
CA LEU A 36 -14.07 17.48 -1.75
C LEU A 36 -12.66 17.32 -1.20
N SER A 37 -11.65 17.88 -1.87
CA SER A 37 -10.27 17.86 -1.37
C SER A 37 -10.16 18.54 -0.01
N ARG A 38 -10.82 19.68 0.18
CA ARG A 38 -10.84 20.39 1.48
C ARG A 38 -11.62 19.63 2.55
N VAL A 39 -12.71 18.97 2.19
CA VAL A 39 -13.47 18.13 3.13
C VAL A 39 -12.63 16.94 3.57
N ASN A 40 -11.99 16.24 2.63
CA ASN A 40 -11.10 15.13 2.93
C ASN A 40 -9.95 15.56 3.84
N GLU A 41 -9.33 16.70 3.57
CA GLU A 41 -8.28 17.26 4.42
C GLU A 41 -8.75 17.49 5.87
N GLN A 42 -9.96 17.97 6.07
CA GLN A 42 -10.52 18.12 7.42
C GLN A 42 -10.71 16.79 8.15
N PHE A 43 -11.11 15.72 7.43
CA PHE A 43 -11.15 14.38 8.01
C PHE A 43 -9.75 13.88 8.42
N TYR A 44 -8.72 14.15 7.61
CA TYR A 44 -7.35 13.74 7.92
C TYR A 44 -6.83 14.47 9.16
N GLN A 45 -7.05 15.78 9.26
CA GLN A 45 -6.68 16.57 10.42
C GLN A 45 -7.44 16.10 11.68
N TYR A 46 -8.72 15.75 11.55
CA TYR A 46 -9.48 15.20 12.65
C TYR A 46 -8.91 13.85 13.11
N ALA A 47 -8.62 12.95 12.19
CA ALA A 47 -8.06 11.63 12.49
C ALA A 47 -6.70 11.73 13.21
N GLN A 48 -5.83 12.66 12.81
CA GLN A 48 -4.52 12.89 13.45
C GLN A 48 -4.64 13.23 14.94
N ASN A 49 -5.74 13.86 15.34
CA ASN A 49 -5.99 14.31 16.70
C ASN A 49 -6.89 13.37 17.52
N HIS A 50 -7.40 12.27 16.91
CA HIS A 50 -8.36 11.36 17.55
C HIS A 50 -7.96 9.90 17.32
N LYS A 51 -7.36 9.27 18.33
CA LYS A 51 -6.76 7.91 18.26
C LYS A 51 -7.74 6.81 17.83
N ASP A 52 -9.02 6.96 18.12
CA ASP A 52 -10.04 5.94 17.81
C ASP A 52 -10.82 6.27 16.53
N PHE A 53 -10.33 7.23 15.74
CA PHE A 53 -10.95 7.64 14.49
C PHE A 53 -10.01 7.30 13.32
N PHE A 54 -10.47 6.42 12.44
CA PHE A 54 -9.72 5.88 11.32
C PHE A 54 -10.37 6.28 10.01
N ILE A 55 -9.58 6.58 8.99
CA ILE A 55 -10.08 6.89 7.65
C ILE A 55 -9.99 5.66 6.76
N CYS A 56 -11.13 5.23 6.20
CA CYS A 56 -11.16 4.37 5.03
C CYS A 56 -11.00 5.27 3.80
N ASP A 57 -9.84 5.21 3.16
CA ASP A 57 -9.47 6.12 2.07
C ASP A 57 -10.14 5.73 0.75
N ILE A 58 -11.43 6.04 0.63
CA ILE A 58 -12.21 5.80 -0.58
C ILE A 58 -11.65 6.58 -1.76
N ASN A 59 -11.04 7.74 -1.52
CA ASN A 59 -10.42 8.53 -2.58
C ASN A 59 -9.29 7.75 -3.28
N TYR A 60 -8.40 7.13 -2.49
CA TYR A 60 -7.34 6.28 -3.03
C TYR A 60 -7.91 5.00 -3.66
N ILE A 61 -8.79 4.29 -2.95
CA ILE A 61 -9.34 3.01 -3.40
C ILE A 61 -10.09 3.18 -4.74
N SER A 62 -10.86 4.24 -4.90
CA SER A 62 -11.57 4.53 -6.15
C SER A 62 -10.64 4.88 -7.31
N ALA A 63 -9.55 5.59 -7.03
CA ALA A 63 -8.54 5.92 -8.03
C ALA A 63 -7.78 4.67 -8.50
N ASP A 64 -7.38 3.79 -7.56
CA ASP A 64 -6.67 2.54 -7.83
C ASP A 64 -7.56 1.54 -8.62
N PHE A 65 -8.81 1.41 -8.24
CA PHE A 65 -9.80 0.59 -8.96
C PHE A 65 -10.10 1.14 -10.37
N GLY A 66 -9.96 2.43 -10.55
CA GLY A 66 -10.30 3.21 -11.72
C GLY A 66 -11.61 3.99 -11.51
N LEU A 67 -11.48 5.30 -11.35
CA LEU A 67 -12.58 6.20 -10.96
C LEU A 67 -13.83 6.06 -11.83
N GLN A 68 -13.67 5.84 -13.15
CA GLN A 68 -14.81 5.63 -14.06
C GLN A 68 -15.52 4.30 -13.84
N LYS A 69 -14.81 3.27 -13.39
CA LYS A 69 -15.37 1.94 -13.08
C LYS A 69 -15.96 1.88 -11.68
N TRP A 70 -15.51 2.77 -10.80
CA TRP A 70 -15.97 2.86 -9.43
C TRP A 70 -17.45 3.23 -9.34
N HIS A 71 -17.91 4.10 -10.21
CA HIS A 71 -19.28 4.59 -10.24
C HIS A 71 -20.09 3.95 -11.38
N ASP A 72 -21.30 3.50 -11.07
CA ASP A 72 -22.25 3.00 -12.06
C ASP A 72 -23.54 3.86 -12.02
N PRO A 73 -23.77 4.70 -13.06
CA PRO A 73 -24.95 5.56 -13.11
C PRO A 73 -26.27 4.81 -13.07
N LEU A 74 -26.35 3.61 -13.67
CA LEU A 74 -27.57 2.79 -13.68
C LEU A 74 -27.95 2.38 -12.26
N TYR A 75 -27.02 1.81 -11.52
CA TYR A 75 -27.24 1.40 -10.13
C TYR A 75 -27.46 2.58 -9.19
N TRP A 76 -26.83 3.70 -9.46
CA TRP A 76 -27.11 4.94 -8.73
C TRP A 76 -28.56 5.40 -8.92
N TYR A 77 -29.04 5.45 -10.15
CA TYR A 77 -30.42 5.90 -10.40
C TYR A 77 -31.47 4.91 -9.89
N MET A 78 -31.24 3.61 -10.06
CA MET A 78 -32.18 2.57 -9.66
C MET A 78 -32.19 2.33 -8.15
N TYR A 79 -31.02 2.27 -7.51
CA TYR A 79 -30.87 1.74 -6.15
C TYR A 79 -30.09 2.66 -5.20
N LYS A 80 -29.58 3.80 -5.70
CA LYS A 80 -28.72 4.72 -4.92
C LYS A 80 -27.43 4.07 -4.41
N TYR A 81 -26.88 3.14 -5.15
CA TYR A 81 -25.57 2.60 -4.83
C TYR A 81 -24.48 3.61 -5.14
N ALA A 82 -23.66 3.91 -4.13
CA ALA A 82 -22.59 4.90 -4.25
C ALA A 82 -21.41 4.41 -5.10
N LEU A 83 -21.27 3.11 -5.26
CA LEU A 83 -20.23 2.46 -6.04
C LEU A 83 -20.81 1.33 -6.89
N SER A 84 -20.07 0.92 -7.93
CA SER A 84 -20.45 -0.21 -8.77
C SER A 84 -20.38 -1.54 -7.98
N LEU A 85 -21.15 -2.53 -8.41
CA LEU A 85 -21.13 -3.84 -7.76
C LEU A 85 -19.76 -4.50 -7.81
N ASP A 86 -19.01 -4.31 -8.89
CA ASP A 86 -17.65 -4.86 -9.06
C ASP A 86 -16.63 -4.24 -8.11
N ALA A 87 -16.89 -3.03 -7.59
CA ALA A 87 -16.03 -2.35 -6.62
C ALA A 87 -16.27 -2.82 -5.17
N ILE A 88 -17.41 -3.45 -4.88
CA ILE A 88 -17.77 -3.89 -3.52
C ILE A 88 -16.71 -4.84 -2.92
N PRO A 89 -16.20 -5.87 -3.62
CA PRO A 89 -15.18 -6.75 -3.06
C PRO A 89 -13.89 -6.00 -2.67
N THR A 90 -13.47 -5.03 -3.49
CA THR A 90 -12.29 -4.19 -3.21
C THR A 90 -12.48 -3.36 -1.94
N LEU A 91 -13.62 -2.70 -1.79
CA LEU A 91 -13.95 -1.96 -0.58
C LEU A 91 -14.02 -2.88 0.64
N ALA A 92 -14.71 -4.02 0.53
CA ALA A 92 -14.85 -4.98 1.61
C ALA A 92 -13.48 -5.53 2.08
N PHE A 93 -12.57 -5.81 1.15
CA PHE A 93 -11.21 -6.25 1.46
C PHE A 93 -10.44 -5.18 2.24
N ASN A 94 -10.50 -3.91 1.81
CA ASN A 94 -9.84 -2.80 2.49
C ASN A 94 -10.39 -2.60 3.91
N VAL A 95 -11.72 -2.54 4.07
CA VAL A 95 -12.35 -2.39 5.39
C VAL A 95 -12.01 -3.57 6.30
N SER A 96 -12.01 -4.81 5.79
CA SER A 96 -11.64 -6.00 6.56
C SER A 96 -10.20 -5.93 7.06
N ASN A 97 -9.26 -5.44 6.24
CA ASN A 97 -7.87 -5.28 6.63
C ASN A 97 -7.69 -4.15 7.66
N MET A 98 -8.45 -3.06 7.55
CA MET A 98 -8.48 -2.01 8.58
C MET A 98 -8.95 -2.57 9.92
N ILE A 99 -10.05 -3.33 9.94
CA ILE A 99 -10.57 -3.97 11.15
C ILE A 99 -9.51 -4.91 11.75
N LYS A 100 -8.86 -5.76 10.94
CA LYS A 100 -7.76 -6.61 11.40
C LYS A 100 -6.63 -5.81 12.03
N SER A 101 -6.27 -4.68 11.42
CA SER A 101 -5.22 -3.80 11.91
C SER A 101 -5.59 -3.17 13.27
N ILE A 102 -6.79 -2.63 13.39
CA ILE A 102 -7.29 -2.02 14.63
C ILE A 102 -7.25 -3.01 15.79
N PHE A 103 -7.55 -4.30 15.54
CA PHE A 103 -7.50 -5.35 16.54
C PHE A 103 -6.15 -6.09 16.63
N GLY A 104 -5.08 -5.53 16.09
CA GLY A 104 -3.72 -6.07 16.22
C GLY A 104 -3.48 -7.41 15.53
N LYS A 105 -4.31 -7.78 14.54
CA LYS A 105 -4.22 -9.03 13.77
C LYS A 105 -3.37 -8.91 12.50
N ASN A 106 -2.48 -7.95 12.46
CA ASN A 106 -1.52 -7.78 11.36
C ASN A 106 -0.46 -8.88 11.36
N LYS A 107 0.04 -9.19 10.18
CA LYS A 107 1.28 -9.96 10.03
C LYS A 107 2.44 -9.18 10.61
N LYS A 108 3.35 -9.86 11.34
CA LYS A 108 4.46 -9.22 12.06
C LYS A 108 5.83 -9.63 11.54
N GLY A 109 5.88 -10.44 10.51
CA GLY A 109 7.14 -10.88 9.93
C GLY A 109 6.97 -11.37 8.51
N PHE A 110 8.04 -11.19 7.73
CA PHE A 110 8.26 -11.85 6.45
C PHE A 110 9.17 -13.05 6.65
N VAL A 111 8.91 -14.10 5.88
CA VAL A 111 9.83 -15.21 5.68
C VAL A 111 10.21 -15.17 4.21
N LEU A 112 11.46 -14.90 3.92
CA LEU A 112 11.97 -14.56 2.59
C LEU A 112 12.88 -15.68 2.11
N ASP A 113 12.72 -16.10 0.89
CA ASP A 113 13.74 -16.86 0.18
C ASP A 113 14.82 -15.90 -0.37
N LEU A 114 15.92 -16.42 -0.85
CA LEU A 114 17.05 -15.64 -1.34
C LEU A 114 17.09 -15.60 -2.87
N ASP A 115 17.43 -16.73 -3.51
CA ASP A 115 17.61 -16.84 -4.95
C ASP A 115 16.29 -16.52 -5.68
N HIS A 116 16.36 -15.73 -6.72
CA HIS A 116 15.20 -15.24 -7.49
C HIS A 116 14.15 -14.52 -6.63
N THR A 117 14.51 -14.11 -5.40
CA THR A 117 13.63 -13.37 -4.48
C THR A 117 14.28 -12.08 -3.99
N LEU A 118 15.45 -12.13 -3.38
CA LEU A 118 16.21 -10.95 -2.96
C LEU A 118 17.24 -10.49 -3.99
N TRP A 119 17.59 -11.36 -4.91
CA TRP A 119 18.44 -11.10 -6.09
C TRP A 119 18.06 -12.05 -7.23
N GLY A 120 18.42 -11.71 -8.46
CA GLY A 120 18.28 -12.58 -9.61
C GLY A 120 19.46 -13.55 -9.71
N GLY A 121 19.16 -14.80 -10.11
CA GLY A 121 20.16 -15.86 -10.16
C GLY A 121 20.23 -16.73 -8.91
N VAL A 122 21.11 -17.70 -8.92
CA VAL A 122 21.36 -18.68 -7.86
C VAL A 122 22.79 -18.51 -7.37
N ILE A 123 22.97 -17.95 -6.19
CA ILE A 123 24.30 -17.56 -5.69
C ILE A 123 25.28 -18.74 -5.55
N GLY A 124 24.75 -19.94 -5.29
CA GLY A 124 25.58 -21.16 -5.18
C GLY A 124 26.19 -21.61 -6.51
N ASP A 125 25.52 -21.32 -7.63
CA ASP A 125 25.92 -21.73 -8.97
C ASP A 125 26.60 -20.58 -9.72
N ASP A 126 26.03 -19.37 -9.65
CA ASP A 126 26.46 -18.20 -10.41
C ASP A 126 27.60 -17.43 -9.71
N GLY A 127 27.66 -17.51 -8.38
CA GLY A 127 28.58 -16.69 -7.58
C GLY A 127 28.09 -15.27 -7.36
N ILE A 128 28.80 -14.51 -6.51
CA ILE A 128 28.41 -13.16 -6.12
C ILE A 128 28.51 -12.14 -7.27
N GLU A 129 29.37 -12.37 -8.23
CA GLU A 129 29.63 -11.46 -9.36
C GLU A 129 28.53 -11.53 -10.42
N GLU A 130 27.82 -12.66 -10.53
CA GLU A 130 26.84 -12.92 -11.59
C GLU A 130 25.39 -12.77 -11.11
N ILE A 131 25.16 -12.68 -9.78
CA ILE A 131 23.82 -12.40 -9.29
C ILE A 131 23.39 -10.98 -9.66
N LYS A 132 22.11 -10.81 -10.03
CA LYS A 132 21.56 -9.53 -10.46
C LYS A 132 20.98 -8.78 -9.29
N LEU A 133 21.67 -7.72 -8.88
CA LEU A 133 21.25 -6.86 -7.77
C LEU A 133 21.92 -5.49 -7.91
N GLY A 134 21.13 -4.45 -8.06
CA GLY A 134 21.61 -3.07 -8.15
C GLY A 134 20.93 -2.28 -9.25
N PRO A 135 21.14 -0.98 -9.31
CA PRO A 135 20.44 -0.08 -10.23
C PRO A 135 21.02 -0.07 -11.66
N GLU A 136 22.07 -0.85 -11.95
CA GLU A 136 22.79 -0.81 -13.23
C GLU A 136 22.00 -1.49 -14.35
N GLU A 137 21.19 -2.50 -14.01
CA GLU A 137 20.38 -3.29 -14.96
C GLU A 137 18.91 -3.35 -14.49
N PRO A 138 17.93 -3.35 -15.42
CA PRO A 138 16.49 -3.33 -15.05
C PRO A 138 16.07 -4.51 -14.15
N GLU A 139 16.65 -5.70 -14.36
CA GLU A 139 16.37 -6.87 -13.54
C GLU A 139 16.95 -6.70 -12.12
N GLY A 140 18.21 -6.26 -12.04
CA GLY A 140 18.88 -5.98 -10.76
C GLY A 140 18.20 -4.86 -9.98
N GLU A 141 17.72 -3.82 -10.66
CA GLU A 141 16.97 -2.70 -10.07
C GLU A 141 15.66 -3.17 -9.44
N ALA A 142 14.94 -4.11 -10.07
CA ALA A 142 13.68 -4.64 -9.51
C ALA A 142 13.93 -5.34 -8.16
N TYR A 143 14.99 -6.15 -8.03
CA TYR A 143 15.34 -6.77 -6.75
C TYR A 143 15.84 -5.75 -5.72
N TRP A 144 16.59 -4.76 -6.17
CA TRP A 144 17.07 -3.68 -5.30
C TRP A 144 15.90 -2.86 -4.73
N GLU A 145 14.92 -2.52 -5.55
CA GLU A 145 13.69 -1.85 -5.13
C GLU A 145 12.88 -2.72 -4.14
N PHE A 146 12.83 -4.04 -4.37
CA PHE A 146 12.17 -4.95 -3.46
C PHE A 146 12.88 -4.99 -2.09
N GLN A 147 14.21 -5.03 -2.05
CA GLN A 147 14.96 -4.92 -0.80
C GLN A 147 14.70 -3.59 -0.09
N ARG A 148 14.61 -2.48 -0.83
CA ARG A 148 14.25 -1.16 -0.29
C ARG A 148 12.87 -1.19 0.37
N TYR A 149 11.90 -1.80 -0.28
CA TYR A 149 10.56 -1.99 0.24
C TYR A 149 10.54 -2.82 1.54
N LEU A 150 11.26 -3.93 1.60
CA LEU A 150 11.40 -4.75 2.79
C LEU A 150 12.02 -3.97 3.95
N LYS A 151 13.05 -3.16 3.67
CA LYS A 151 13.70 -2.34 4.68
C LYS A 151 12.75 -1.30 5.28
N GLN A 152 11.90 -0.69 4.46
CA GLN A 152 10.85 0.21 4.96
C GLN A 152 9.88 -0.51 5.91
N TYR A 153 9.49 -1.76 5.61
CA TYR A 153 8.67 -2.55 6.53
C TYR A 153 9.39 -2.92 7.83
N LYS A 154 10.68 -3.21 7.76
CA LYS A 154 11.49 -3.41 8.97
C LYS A 154 11.47 -2.16 9.85
N ASP A 155 11.63 -0.97 9.26
CA ASP A 155 11.59 0.29 10.00
C ASP A 155 10.21 0.56 10.65
N LEU A 156 9.15 -0.04 10.11
CA LEU A 156 7.81 -0.07 10.73
C LEU A 156 7.66 -1.17 11.80
N GLY A 157 8.71 -1.93 12.11
CA GLY A 157 8.71 -2.96 13.16
C GLY A 157 8.30 -4.36 12.68
N ILE A 158 8.29 -4.61 11.36
CA ILE A 158 8.08 -5.95 10.81
C ILE A 158 9.39 -6.71 10.82
N LEU A 159 9.38 -7.93 11.35
CA LEU A 159 10.55 -8.81 11.41
C LEU A 159 10.85 -9.40 10.02
N LEU A 160 12.12 -9.40 9.63
CA LEU A 160 12.58 -10.09 8.44
C LEU A 160 13.27 -11.39 8.83
N ASN A 161 12.88 -12.50 8.21
CA ASN A 161 13.49 -13.80 8.42
C ASN A 161 13.81 -14.41 7.07
N ILE A 162 14.95 -15.08 6.98
CA ILE A 162 15.36 -15.80 5.79
C ILE A 162 15.09 -17.28 5.96
N TYR A 163 14.49 -17.89 4.95
CA TYR A 163 14.37 -19.34 4.82
C TYR A 163 14.81 -19.74 3.41
N SER A 164 15.97 -20.33 3.30
CA SER A 164 16.59 -20.67 2.01
C SER A 164 17.19 -22.05 2.05
N LYS A 165 17.34 -22.65 0.86
CA LYS A 165 18.08 -23.91 0.65
C LYS A 165 19.59 -23.71 0.58
N ASN A 166 20.05 -22.46 0.47
CA ASN A 166 21.47 -22.14 0.39
C ASN A 166 22.20 -22.48 1.70
N GLU A 167 23.46 -22.91 1.57
CA GLU A 167 24.37 -22.93 2.70
C GLU A 167 24.51 -21.52 3.29
N ARG A 168 24.62 -21.44 4.60
CA ARG A 168 24.71 -20.16 5.32
C ARG A 168 25.82 -19.26 4.79
N ALA A 169 26.96 -19.83 4.38
CA ALA A 169 28.08 -19.07 3.82
C ALA A 169 27.68 -18.33 2.54
N ASN A 170 27.02 -19.03 1.61
CA ASN A 170 26.54 -18.45 0.36
C ASN A 170 25.43 -17.40 0.59
N ALA A 171 24.48 -17.70 1.49
CA ALA A 171 23.45 -16.77 1.88
C ALA A 171 24.03 -15.43 2.37
N LEU A 172 25.06 -15.51 3.23
CA LEU A 172 25.73 -14.31 3.75
C LEU A 172 26.56 -13.58 2.70
N LEU A 173 27.09 -14.26 1.67
CA LEU A 173 27.76 -13.58 0.56
C LEU A 173 26.80 -12.71 -0.21
N GLY A 174 25.59 -13.20 -0.53
CA GLY A 174 24.56 -12.40 -1.21
C GLY A 174 24.10 -11.19 -0.38
N ILE A 175 23.92 -11.36 0.92
CA ILE A 175 23.60 -10.23 1.83
C ILE A 175 24.74 -9.19 1.89
N LYS A 176 25.99 -9.63 1.71
CA LYS A 176 27.17 -8.75 1.70
C LYS A 176 27.49 -8.17 0.31
N HIS A 177 26.69 -8.47 -0.70
CA HIS A 177 26.86 -7.88 -2.03
C HIS A 177 26.91 -6.35 -1.93
N PRO A 178 27.80 -5.65 -2.70
CA PRO A 178 27.97 -4.19 -2.61
C PRO A 178 26.66 -3.41 -2.77
N ASN A 179 25.77 -3.90 -3.62
CA ASN A 179 24.46 -3.27 -3.89
C ASN A 179 23.35 -3.76 -2.93
N SER A 180 23.63 -4.66 -2.00
CA SER A 180 22.58 -5.13 -1.05
C SER A 180 22.20 -4.03 -0.08
N LEU A 181 20.91 -3.74 0.00
CA LEU A 181 20.33 -2.82 0.98
C LEU A 181 20.04 -3.49 2.31
N LEU A 182 19.84 -4.80 2.32
CA LEU A 182 19.64 -5.59 3.53
C LEU A 182 20.99 -6.00 4.13
N LYS A 183 21.03 -6.05 5.45
CA LYS A 183 22.22 -6.43 6.21
C LYS A 183 21.89 -7.60 7.14
N GLU A 184 22.90 -8.35 7.58
CA GLU A 184 22.74 -9.46 8.53
C GLU A 184 22.06 -9.01 9.85
N SER A 185 22.13 -7.72 10.17
CA SER A 185 21.49 -7.14 11.35
C SER A 185 20.02 -6.76 11.17
N ASP A 186 19.49 -6.85 9.95
CA ASP A 186 18.13 -6.45 9.65
C ASP A 186 17.15 -7.58 9.89
#